data_397601b459c18d9bd1fa874769e40e41
#
_entry.id   397601b459c18d9bd1fa874769e40e41
#
_cell.length_a   1.000
_cell.length_b   1.000
_cell.length_c   1.000
_cell.angle_alpha   90.00
_cell.angle_beta   90.00
_cell.angle_gamma   90.00
#
_symmetry.space_group_name_H-M   'P 1'
#
loop_
_entity.id
_entity.type
_entity.pdbx_description
1 polymer ?
#
loop_
_entity_poly.entity_id
_entity_poly.type
_entity_poly.pdbx_seq_one_letter_code
_entity_poly.pdbx_strand_id
1 'polypeptide(L)'
;MKTVTKREDFTYIVYDEELFRKHHTILNFHLLLLFLITLYILLFKTAEIYNYLWIIFYVLFIISYRLESYLSKIKIILYGDRIEIKRGKKTRLYLYSEIKEIKYSKKWVNREGEISFIKIMKNNGKIYEPIRGKFEKEIIEIFTIIKNNHEEWRIKNDESCNK
;
A
#
# COMPACT_ATOMS: atom_id res chain seq x y z
N MET A 1 6.95 -0.10 5.61
CA MET A 1 8.23 0.48 5.09
C MET A 1 7.89 1.49 4.00
N LYS A 2 8.43 2.69 4.08
CA LYS A 2 8.21 3.77 3.12
C LYS A 2 9.52 4.03 2.36
N THR A 3 9.44 4.13 1.05
CA THR A 3 10.55 4.55 0.19
C THR A 3 10.11 5.78 -0.59
N VAL A 4 10.90 6.86 -0.55
CA VAL A 4 10.65 8.10 -1.30
C VAL A 4 11.76 8.28 -2.31
N THR A 5 11.40 8.46 -3.57
CA THR A 5 12.34 8.76 -4.67
C THR A 5 11.89 10.04 -5.35
N LYS A 6 12.73 11.06 -5.33
CA LYS A 6 12.52 12.29 -6.10
C LYS A 6 13.16 12.15 -7.47
N ARG A 7 12.43 12.58 -8.51
CA ARG A 7 12.90 12.75 -9.87
C ARG A 7 12.56 14.17 -10.34
N GLU A 8 13.15 14.64 -11.43
CA GLU A 8 12.93 16.00 -11.94
C GLU A 8 11.45 16.32 -12.14
N ASP A 9 10.67 15.37 -12.66
CA ASP A 9 9.26 15.58 -13.02
C ASP A 9 8.25 15.09 -11.98
N PHE A 10 8.63 14.25 -11.02
CA PHE A 10 7.71 13.69 -10.04
C PHE A 10 8.39 13.12 -8.80
N THR A 11 7.62 13.06 -7.70
CA THR A 11 8.01 12.36 -6.47
C THR A 11 7.29 11.01 -6.40
N TYR A 12 8.05 9.93 -6.27
CA TYR A 12 7.54 8.57 -6.16
C TYR A 12 7.67 8.06 -4.74
N ILE A 13 6.55 7.65 -4.15
CA ILE A 13 6.48 7.11 -2.80
C ILE A 13 5.90 5.70 -2.87
N VAL A 14 6.62 4.73 -2.30
CA VAL A 14 6.10 3.39 -2.06
C VAL A 14 5.81 3.24 -0.58
N TYR A 15 4.59 2.93 -0.24
CA TYR A 15 4.15 2.66 1.11
C TYR A 15 3.64 1.23 1.21
N ASP A 16 4.24 0.45 2.12
CA ASP A 16 3.78 -0.88 2.47
C ASP A 16 2.96 -0.80 3.77
N GLU A 17 1.69 -1.13 3.70
CA GLU A 17 0.87 -1.34 4.89
C GLU A 17 1.48 -2.48 5.75
N GLU A 18 1.25 -2.44 7.07
CA GLU A 18 1.84 -3.35 8.09
C GLU A 18 1.63 -4.87 7.80
N LEU A 19 0.69 -5.19 6.93
CA LEU A 19 0.43 -6.56 6.48
C LEU A 19 1.73 -7.27 6.04
N PHE A 20 2.66 -6.57 5.39
CA PHE A 20 3.86 -7.16 4.81
C PHE A 20 4.82 -7.77 5.86
N ARG A 21 4.99 -7.14 7.01
CA ARG A 21 5.94 -7.63 8.05
C ARG A 21 5.46 -8.91 8.74
N LYS A 22 4.19 -8.95 9.14
CA LYS A 22 3.57 -10.17 9.70
C LYS A 22 3.55 -11.28 8.68
N HIS A 23 3.30 -10.93 7.45
CA HIS A 23 3.22 -11.86 6.34
C HIS A 23 4.55 -12.51 5.99
N HIS A 24 5.69 -11.82 6.01
CA HIS A 24 6.99 -12.44 5.77
C HIS A 24 7.34 -13.51 6.81
N THR A 25 7.05 -13.24 8.06
CA THR A 25 7.31 -14.22 9.15
C THR A 25 6.43 -15.46 8.99
N ILE A 26 5.15 -15.27 8.69
CA ILE A 26 4.20 -16.36 8.45
C ILE A 26 4.59 -17.14 7.19
N LEU A 27 4.97 -16.45 6.11
CA LEU A 27 5.42 -17.09 4.87
C LEU A 27 6.67 -17.95 5.09
N ASN A 28 7.66 -17.44 5.80
CA ASN A 28 8.89 -18.18 6.11
C ASN A 28 8.61 -19.42 6.96
N PHE A 29 7.68 -19.31 7.93
CA PHE A 29 7.25 -20.45 8.72
C PHE A 29 6.57 -21.52 7.85
N HIS A 30 5.71 -21.11 6.92
CA HIS A 30 5.02 -22.03 6.01
C HIS A 30 5.98 -22.69 5.00
N LEU A 31 6.98 -21.96 4.52
CA LEU A 31 8.04 -22.55 3.66
C LEU A 31 8.87 -23.58 4.42
N LEU A 32 9.20 -23.32 5.68
CA LEU A 32 9.87 -24.28 6.53
C LEU A 32 9.02 -25.54 6.75
N LEU A 33 7.73 -25.38 7.03
CA LEU A 33 6.82 -26.49 7.22
C LEU A 33 6.65 -27.32 5.94
N LEU A 34 6.55 -26.68 4.76
CA LEU A 34 6.54 -27.34 3.46
C LEU A 34 7.81 -28.17 3.25
N PHE A 35 8.96 -27.59 3.56
CA PHE A 35 10.25 -28.27 3.46
C PHE A 35 10.30 -29.54 4.35
N LEU A 36 9.86 -29.41 5.61
CA LEU A 36 9.81 -30.53 6.56
C LEU A 36 8.86 -31.64 6.10
N ILE A 37 7.67 -31.30 5.59
CA ILE A 37 6.71 -32.29 5.03
C ILE A 37 7.32 -32.99 3.83
N THR A 38 7.94 -32.25 2.91
CA THR A 38 8.59 -32.86 1.73
C THR A 38 9.73 -33.78 2.14
N LEU A 39 10.56 -33.37 3.10
CA LEU A 39 11.65 -34.18 3.63
C LEU A 39 11.10 -35.48 4.28
N TYR A 40 10.02 -35.37 5.07
CA TYR A 40 9.36 -36.53 5.68
C TYR A 40 8.89 -37.55 4.63
N ILE A 41 8.21 -37.08 3.57
CA ILE A 41 7.72 -37.95 2.47
C ILE A 41 8.89 -38.66 1.79
N LEU A 42 10.00 -37.96 1.55
CA LEU A 42 11.19 -38.52 0.91
C LEU A 42 11.89 -39.57 1.78
N LEU A 43 12.01 -39.32 3.10
CA LEU A 43 12.68 -40.23 4.02
C LEU A 43 11.89 -41.51 4.29
N PHE A 44 10.58 -41.40 4.41
CA PHE A 44 9.75 -42.54 4.81
C PHE A 44 9.06 -43.25 3.64
N LYS A 45 9.30 -42.79 2.39
CA LYS A 45 8.70 -43.36 1.16
C LYS A 45 7.17 -43.52 1.23
N THR A 46 6.51 -42.71 2.05
CA THR A 46 5.05 -42.72 2.24
C THR A 46 4.37 -41.93 1.14
N ALA A 47 4.62 -42.32 -0.12
CA ALA A 47 4.07 -41.61 -1.29
C ALA A 47 2.60 -42.03 -1.55
N GLU A 48 1.72 -41.74 -0.63
CA GLU A 48 0.29 -41.82 -0.89
C GLU A 48 -0.20 -40.56 -1.62
N ILE A 49 -1.22 -40.73 -2.45
CA ILE A 49 -1.77 -39.62 -3.29
C ILE A 49 -2.14 -38.39 -2.46
N TYR A 50 -2.58 -38.57 -1.21
CA TYR A 50 -2.93 -37.53 -0.25
C TYR A 50 -1.74 -36.60 0.08
N ASN A 51 -0.52 -37.12 0.11
CA ASN A 51 0.67 -36.33 0.41
C ASN A 51 0.98 -35.32 -0.71
N TYR A 52 0.75 -35.70 -1.96
CA TYR A 52 0.89 -34.80 -3.11
C TYR A 52 -0.21 -33.72 -3.12
N LEU A 53 -1.45 -34.07 -2.74
CA LEU A 53 -2.53 -33.11 -2.62
C LEU A 53 -2.23 -32.03 -1.57
N TRP A 54 -1.64 -32.40 -0.42
CA TRP A 54 -1.21 -31.45 0.59
C TRP A 54 -0.12 -30.51 0.10
N ILE A 55 0.86 -31.01 -0.65
CA ILE A 55 1.92 -30.19 -1.25
C ILE A 55 1.33 -29.19 -2.23
N ILE A 56 0.43 -29.64 -3.12
CA ILE A 56 -0.26 -28.77 -4.08
C ILE A 56 -1.05 -27.68 -3.36
N PHE A 57 -1.86 -28.04 -2.36
CA PHE A 57 -2.61 -27.08 -1.56
C PHE A 57 -1.72 -26.02 -0.90
N TYR A 58 -0.59 -26.47 -0.36
CA TYR A 58 0.37 -25.60 0.28
C TYR A 58 1.05 -24.62 -0.69
N VAL A 59 1.41 -25.10 -1.88
CA VAL A 59 1.99 -24.26 -2.95
C VAL A 59 0.97 -23.22 -3.40
N LEU A 60 -0.29 -23.60 -3.61
CA LEU A 60 -1.35 -22.67 -3.95
C LEU A 60 -1.59 -21.62 -2.86
N PHE A 61 -1.52 -22.00 -1.59
CA PHE A 61 -1.61 -21.09 -0.45
C PHE A 61 -0.48 -20.07 -0.47
N ILE A 62 0.78 -20.49 -0.69
CA ILE A 62 1.94 -19.60 -0.78
C ILE A 62 1.78 -18.62 -1.95
N ILE A 63 1.32 -19.10 -3.11
CA ILE A 63 1.09 -18.24 -4.29
C ILE A 63 0.01 -17.20 -4.00
N SER A 64 -1.12 -17.60 -3.43
CA SER A 64 -2.22 -16.69 -3.06
C SER A 64 -1.75 -15.61 -2.09
N TYR A 65 -0.95 -16.01 -1.13
CA TYR A 65 -0.38 -15.14 -0.12
C TYR A 65 0.64 -14.12 -0.69
N ARG A 66 1.50 -14.56 -1.63
CA ARG A 66 2.40 -13.66 -2.37
C ARG A 66 1.63 -12.66 -3.20
N LEU A 67 0.54 -13.10 -3.82
CA LEU A 67 -0.32 -12.23 -4.62
C LEU A 67 -0.98 -11.16 -3.76
N GLU A 68 -1.52 -11.52 -2.59
CA GLU A 68 -2.12 -10.59 -1.64
C GLU A 68 -1.10 -9.55 -1.14
N SER A 69 0.12 -9.98 -0.79
CA SER A 69 1.21 -9.09 -0.41
C SER A 69 1.59 -8.11 -1.52
N TYR A 70 1.59 -8.54 -2.77
CA TYR A 70 1.83 -7.65 -3.91
C TYR A 70 0.71 -6.62 -4.09
N LEU A 71 -0.55 -7.02 -3.88
CA LEU A 71 -1.72 -6.17 -4.00
C LEU A 71 -1.86 -5.14 -2.86
N SER A 72 -1.19 -5.36 -1.72
CA SER A 72 -1.24 -4.44 -0.56
C SER A 72 -0.34 -3.21 -0.71
N LYS A 73 0.60 -3.22 -1.66
CA LYS A 73 1.50 -2.08 -1.90
C LYS A 73 0.78 -0.90 -2.50
N ILE A 74 0.89 0.24 -1.82
CA ILE A 74 0.40 1.52 -2.31
C ILE A 74 1.56 2.28 -2.93
N LYS A 75 1.42 2.64 -4.20
CA LYS A 75 2.36 3.49 -4.93
C LYS A 75 1.71 4.84 -5.15
N ILE A 76 2.37 5.90 -4.69
CA ILE A 76 1.90 7.27 -4.80
C ILE A 76 2.89 8.00 -5.69
N ILE A 77 2.40 8.61 -6.75
CA ILE A 77 3.20 9.40 -7.69
C ILE A 77 2.63 10.81 -7.67
N LEU A 78 3.45 11.77 -7.28
CA LEU A 78 3.09 13.18 -7.21
C LEU A 78 3.70 13.88 -8.41
N TYR A 79 2.86 14.30 -9.33
CA TYR A 79 3.23 15.15 -10.45
C TYR A 79 3.01 16.62 -10.09
N GLY A 80 3.43 17.52 -10.96
CA GLY A 80 3.23 18.95 -10.77
C GLY A 80 1.76 19.41 -10.75
N ASP A 81 0.84 18.63 -11.34
CA ASP A 81 -0.58 18.96 -11.52
C ASP A 81 -1.55 17.95 -10.87
N ARG A 82 -1.07 16.80 -10.41
CA ARG A 82 -1.92 15.69 -9.97
C ARG A 82 -1.24 14.72 -9.03
N ILE A 83 -2.07 13.94 -8.34
CA ILE A 83 -1.68 12.79 -7.52
C ILE A 83 -2.20 11.52 -8.18
N GLU A 84 -1.34 10.56 -8.42
CA GLU A 84 -1.70 9.24 -8.88
C GLU A 84 -1.45 8.21 -7.79
N ILE A 85 -2.48 7.44 -7.40
CA ILE A 85 -2.41 6.43 -6.35
C ILE A 85 -2.74 5.07 -6.96
N LYS A 86 -1.73 4.19 -6.98
CA LYS A 86 -1.85 2.81 -7.47
C LYS A 86 -1.92 1.83 -6.31
N ARG A 87 -2.94 1.00 -6.31
CA ARG A 87 -3.10 -0.10 -5.35
C ARG A 87 -3.39 -1.39 -6.13
N GLY A 88 -2.40 -2.27 -6.23
CA GLY A 88 -2.47 -3.42 -7.10
C GLY A 88 -2.74 -3.01 -8.56
N LYS A 89 -3.82 -3.53 -9.15
CA LYS A 89 -4.25 -3.17 -10.52
C LYS A 89 -5.08 -1.88 -10.60
N LYS A 90 -5.52 -1.34 -9.47
CA LYS A 90 -6.38 -0.14 -9.45
C LYS A 90 -5.53 1.11 -9.38
N THR A 91 -5.76 2.03 -10.32
CA THR A 91 -5.17 3.37 -10.34
C THR A 91 -6.27 4.40 -10.08
N ARG A 92 -5.99 5.36 -9.20
CA ARG A 92 -6.85 6.53 -8.95
C ARG A 92 -6.06 7.78 -9.20
N LEU A 93 -6.66 8.71 -9.93
CA LEU A 93 -6.09 10.00 -10.28
C LEU A 93 -6.85 11.11 -9.56
N TYR A 94 -6.13 12.07 -8.99
CA TYR A 94 -6.66 13.26 -8.34
C TYR A 94 -5.96 14.48 -8.91
N LEU A 95 -6.66 15.28 -9.70
CA LEU A 95 -6.16 16.55 -10.22
C LEU A 95 -6.15 17.59 -9.10
N TYR A 96 -5.08 18.37 -8.97
CA TYR A 96 -4.99 19.41 -7.94
C TYR A 96 -6.07 20.48 -8.08
N SER A 97 -6.47 20.82 -9.31
CA SER A 97 -7.58 21.72 -9.60
C SER A 97 -8.94 21.29 -9.04
N GLU A 98 -9.12 19.96 -8.83
CA GLU A 98 -10.36 19.41 -8.25
C GLU A 98 -10.30 19.25 -6.73
N ILE A 99 -9.10 19.38 -6.12
CA ILE A 99 -8.90 19.16 -4.70
C ILE A 99 -9.17 20.46 -3.95
N LYS A 100 -10.19 20.43 -3.07
CA LYS A 100 -10.49 21.50 -2.14
C LYS A 100 -9.53 21.49 -0.95
N GLU A 101 -9.28 20.30 -0.40
CA GLU A 101 -8.49 20.16 0.83
C GLU A 101 -7.94 18.74 0.99
N ILE A 102 -6.75 18.65 1.60
CA ILE A 102 -6.12 17.39 2.00
C ILE A 102 -5.98 17.41 3.52
N LYS A 103 -6.57 16.40 4.19
CA LYS A 103 -6.58 16.29 5.66
C LYS A 103 -5.95 15.00 6.13
N TYR A 104 -5.24 15.08 7.24
CA TYR A 104 -4.89 13.94 8.06
C TYR A 104 -5.99 13.69 9.11
N SER A 105 -6.32 12.43 9.38
CA SER A 105 -7.26 12.07 10.44
C SER A 105 -6.92 10.69 11.01
N LYS A 106 -7.30 10.48 12.27
CA LYS A 106 -7.25 9.18 12.95
C LYS A 106 -8.66 8.68 13.21
N LYS A 107 -8.82 7.38 13.21
CA LYS A 107 -10.08 6.71 13.55
C LYS A 107 -9.80 5.37 14.20
N TRP A 108 -10.54 5.06 15.25
CA TRP A 108 -10.56 3.73 15.84
C TRP A 108 -11.39 2.80 14.96
N VAL A 109 -10.78 1.71 14.50
CA VAL A 109 -11.45 0.68 13.71
C VAL A 109 -11.50 -0.61 14.53
N ASN A 110 -12.69 -1.16 14.69
CA ASN A 110 -12.89 -2.41 15.43
C ASN A 110 -11.96 -3.50 14.89
N ARG A 111 -11.25 -4.19 15.82
CA ARG A 111 -10.24 -5.23 15.55
C ARG A 111 -8.90 -4.76 14.99
N GLU A 112 -8.80 -3.58 14.41
CA GLU A 112 -7.56 -3.06 13.83
C GLU A 112 -6.86 -2.04 14.73
N GLY A 113 -7.58 -1.45 15.70
CA GLY A 113 -7.09 -0.40 16.60
C GLY A 113 -7.14 1.00 15.96
N GLU A 114 -6.26 1.89 16.39
CA GLU A 114 -6.18 3.24 15.84
C GLU A 114 -5.50 3.21 14.46
N ILE A 115 -6.18 3.75 13.45
CA ILE A 115 -5.71 3.83 12.08
C ILE A 115 -5.65 5.28 11.65
N SER A 116 -4.54 5.64 10.99
CA SER A 116 -4.32 6.95 10.38
C SER A 116 -4.77 6.94 8.92
N PHE A 117 -5.39 8.04 8.48
CA PHE A 117 -5.93 8.21 7.13
C PHE A 117 -5.48 9.54 6.53
N ILE A 118 -5.23 9.54 5.22
CA ILE A 118 -5.14 10.75 4.42
C ILE A 118 -6.45 10.89 3.65
N LYS A 119 -7.16 12.00 3.89
CA LYS A 119 -8.42 12.33 3.23
C LYS A 119 -8.18 13.36 2.16
N ILE A 120 -8.70 13.11 0.96
CA ILE A 120 -8.72 14.05 -0.15
C ILE A 120 -10.18 14.47 -0.35
N MET A 121 -10.48 15.74 -0.12
CA MET A 121 -11.78 16.33 -0.35
C MET A 121 -11.76 17.09 -1.67
N LYS A 122 -12.67 16.74 -2.59
CA LYS A 122 -12.84 17.43 -3.86
C LYS A 122 -13.76 18.65 -3.72
N ASN A 123 -13.69 19.58 -4.69
CA ASN A 123 -14.54 20.77 -4.76
C ASN A 123 -16.04 20.44 -4.78
N ASN A 124 -16.44 19.29 -5.29
CA ASN A 124 -17.82 18.79 -5.30
C ASN A 124 -18.27 18.17 -3.96
N GLY A 125 -17.48 18.29 -2.90
CA GLY A 125 -17.78 17.77 -1.57
C GLY A 125 -17.51 16.27 -1.37
N LYS A 126 -17.12 15.53 -2.41
CA LYS A 126 -16.76 14.11 -2.26
C LYS A 126 -15.47 13.95 -1.49
N ILE A 127 -15.47 13.02 -0.52
CA ILE A 127 -14.32 12.69 0.32
C ILE A 127 -13.81 11.30 -0.06
N TYR A 128 -12.52 11.19 -0.25
CA TYR A 128 -11.81 9.94 -0.52
C TYR A 128 -10.77 9.69 0.57
N GLU A 129 -10.59 8.44 0.96
CA GLU A 129 -9.56 7.98 1.91
C GLU A 129 -8.60 7.00 1.19
N PRO A 130 -7.76 7.50 0.27
CA PRO A 130 -6.97 6.63 -0.58
C PRO A 130 -5.80 5.95 0.14
N ILE A 131 -5.34 6.53 1.26
CA ILE A 131 -4.19 6.08 2.02
C ILE A 131 -4.60 5.90 3.47
N ARG A 132 -4.34 4.72 4.01
CA ARG A 132 -4.56 4.38 5.40
C ARG A 132 -3.41 3.52 5.92
N GLY A 133 -3.18 3.53 7.22
CA GLY A 133 -2.18 2.66 7.85
C GLY A 133 -2.09 2.84 9.35
N LYS A 134 -1.44 1.88 10.01
CA LYS A 134 -1.21 1.88 11.45
C LYS A 134 0.03 2.68 11.85
N PHE A 135 0.98 2.86 10.94
CA PHE A 135 2.22 3.61 11.20
C PHE A 135 1.98 5.10 11.05
N GLU A 136 1.60 5.74 12.16
CA GLU A 136 1.27 7.15 12.20
C GLU A 136 2.38 8.04 11.63
N LYS A 137 3.62 7.84 12.05
CA LYS A 137 4.76 8.66 11.59
C LYS A 137 4.91 8.61 10.06
N GLU A 138 4.83 7.42 9.47
CA GLU A 138 4.95 7.24 8.01
C GLU A 138 3.79 7.92 7.27
N ILE A 139 2.56 7.82 7.80
CA ILE A 139 1.39 8.47 7.20
C ILE A 139 1.46 9.99 7.31
N ILE A 140 1.93 10.54 8.44
CA ILE A 140 2.13 11.98 8.60
C ILE A 140 3.18 12.51 7.62
N GLU A 141 4.29 11.80 7.44
CA GLU A 141 5.31 12.19 6.47
C GLU A 141 4.77 12.16 5.03
N ILE A 142 4.01 11.13 4.65
CA ILE A 142 3.36 11.05 3.33
C ILE A 142 2.36 12.20 3.18
N PHE A 143 1.55 12.47 4.20
CA PHE A 143 0.61 13.58 4.22
C PHE A 143 1.32 14.93 4.00
N THR A 144 2.42 15.17 4.72
CA THR A 144 3.19 16.40 4.60
C THR A 144 3.73 16.59 3.18
N ILE A 145 4.29 15.53 2.58
CA ILE A 145 4.82 15.60 1.20
C ILE A 145 3.68 15.91 0.21
N ILE A 146 2.52 15.24 0.32
CA ILE A 146 1.38 15.45 -0.56
C ILE A 146 0.82 16.86 -0.39
N LYS A 147 0.67 17.32 0.85
CA LYS A 147 0.13 18.64 1.17
C LYS A 147 1.04 19.75 0.61
N ASN A 148 2.35 19.67 0.86
CA ASN A 148 3.31 20.65 0.36
C ASN A 148 3.29 20.74 -1.17
N ASN A 149 3.22 19.60 -1.87
CA ASN A 149 3.17 19.57 -3.32
C ASN A 149 1.89 20.22 -3.88
N HIS A 150 0.75 20.02 -3.20
CA HIS A 150 -0.50 20.68 -3.54
C HIS A 150 -0.48 22.19 -3.27
N GLU A 151 0.12 22.62 -2.16
CA GLU A 151 0.28 24.04 -1.82
C GLU A 151 1.22 24.76 -2.81
N GLU A 152 2.34 24.14 -3.20
CA GLU A 152 3.24 24.66 -4.23
C GLU A 152 2.51 24.84 -5.57
N TRP A 153 1.67 23.87 -5.94
CA TRP A 153 0.85 23.97 -7.15
C TRP A 153 -0.14 25.16 -7.06
N ARG A 154 -0.79 25.36 -5.92
CA ARG A 154 -1.74 26.47 -5.73
C ARG A 154 -1.03 27.82 -5.87
N ILE A 155 0.10 28.01 -5.19
CA ILE A 155 0.88 29.26 -5.28
C ILE A 155 1.25 29.57 -6.73
N LYS A 156 1.78 28.59 -7.47
CA LYS A 156 2.16 28.77 -8.88
C LYS A 156 0.97 29.18 -9.78
N ASN A 157 -0.20 28.65 -9.50
CA ASN A 157 -1.39 28.97 -10.33
C ASN A 157 -2.07 30.27 -9.89
N ASP A 158 -2.05 30.63 -8.60
CA ASP A 158 -2.54 31.92 -8.11
C ASP A 158 -1.69 33.09 -8.64
N GLU A 159 -0.37 32.93 -8.72
CA GLU A 159 0.55 33.91 -9.32
C GLU A 159 0.37 34.07 -10.83
N SER A 160 -0.05 33.00 -11.53
CA SER A 160 -0.32 33.05 -12.96
C SER A 160 -1.63 33.75 -13.34
N CYS A 161 -2.60 33.79 -12.40
CA CYS A 161 -3.87 34.50 -12.60
C CYS A 161 -3.79 36.02 -12.33
N ASN A 162 -2.71 36.48 -11.70
CA ASN A 162 -2.51 37.89 -11.35
C ASN A 162 -1.61 38.67 -12.33
N LYS A 163 -1.21 38.06 -13.42
CA LYS A 163 -0.48 38.67 -14.54
C LYS A 163 -1.37 38.80 -15.76
#